data_f31d6d265ebb8b55343a854946102a96
#
_entry.id   f31d6d265ebb8b55343a854946102a96
#
_cell.length_a   1.000
_cell.length_b   1.000
_cell.length_c   1.000
_cell.angle_alpha   90.00
_cell.angle_beta   90.00
_cell.angle_gamma   90.00
#
_symmetry.space_group_name_H-M   'P 1'
#
loop_
_entity.id
_entity.type
_entity.pdbx_description
1 polymer ?
#
loop_
_entity_poly.entity_id
_entity_poly.type
_entity_poly.pdbx_seq_one_letter_code
_entity_poly.pdbx_strand_id
1 'polypeptide(L)'
;MHQFAASLVLLATIAPWAAHAQNTRMSMSSVNSVAAATILPTKQLNLNSQIDNPVEAALARALDAWAQGGLKQAISELDATLEKTPNFRLGHLLRGDLLMAKAGKPISFDASFGTKARSANADNLEGLRDEARVRIERLYNAHSRQYLPTQLLQMAPQQSHVLLMDGEKSRLYVFKNNAGTPTYVTDFYVAMGKKGTDKSREGDQRTPLGVYNVISSIAKEKLTDLYGPGAFPINFPNEWDKRTGRGGSGIWIHGTPSNTYNRAPRSSDGCVVLTNDDFAKISKYIEIGATPVVIAPQLDWLPPAQWQATRDGFMVTLDQWKQDWQSLNIEGYLAHYSPNFSADGKDYAAWVSHKRNVNALKTFVKLDLTNMSIYAYPQAEQKPRLASNGALPTIEALSTQMMMVTFDQDYRSSNNSSKMRKRQYWALEHGNWKIISEAQATD
;
A
#
# COMPACT_ATOMS: atom_id res chain seq x y z
N MET A 1 32.36 31.72 -43.83
CA MET A 1 32.44 30.29 -44.23
C MET A 1 31.43 29.58 -43.36
N HIS A 2 30.19 29.46 -43.78
CA HIS A 2 29.54 28.36 -44.53
C HIS A 2 29.79 27.02 -43.83
N GLN A 3 28.78 26.29 -43.29
CA GLN A 3 27.73 25.64 -44.05
C GLN A 3 26.53 25.20 -43.16
N PHE A 4 25.37 25.17 -43.78
CA PHE A 4 24.07 24.63 -43.46
C PHE A 4 24.01 23.10 -43.39
N ALA A 5 23.08 22.54 -42.61
CA ALA A 5 22.40 21.27 -42.91
C ALA A 5 21.11 21.20 -42.09
N ALA A 6 20.20 21.04 -42.64
CA ALA A 6 18.89 20.81 -43.23
C ALA A 6 18.11 19.77 -42.40
N SER A 7 16.88 20.17 -42.03
CA SER A 7 15.79 19.35 -41.48
C SER A 7 15.24 18.37 -42.52
N LEU A 8 14.93 17.17 -42.11
CA LEU A 8 14.10 16.25 -42.89
C LEU A 8 12.83 15.88 -42.09
N VAL A 9 11.70 16.38 -42.57
CA VAL A 9 10.34 16.02 -42.15
C VAL A 9 9.92 14.82 -43.02
N LEU A 10 9.50 13.73 -42.40
CA LEU A 10 8.86 12.59 -43.10
C LEU A 10 7.39 12.54 -42.71
N LEU A 11 6.54 12.93 -43.67
CA LEU A 11 5.11 12.70 -43.69
C LEU A 11 4.88 11.26 -44.16
N ALA A 12 4.17 10.44 -43.34
CA ALA A 12 3.65 9.15 -43.74
C ALA A 12 2.14 9.26 -43.96
N THR A 13 1.75 9.03 -45.18
CA THR A 13 0.38 9.03 -45.71
C THR A 13 -0.40 7.79 -45.31
N ILE A 14 -1.63 7.99 -44.90
CA ILE A 14 -2.63 6.93 -44.61
C ILE A 14 -3.26 6.51 -45.96
N ALA A 15 -3.27 5.20 -46.23
CA ALA A 15 -4.08 4.62 -47.29
C ALA A 15 -5.02 3.52 -46.69
N PRO A 16 -6.30 3.46 -47.11
CA PRO A 16 -7.23 2.49 -46.57
C PRO A 16 -7.11 1.16 -47.33
N TRP A 17 -7.11 0.05 -46.59
CA TRP A 17 -7.15 -1.29 -47.21
C TRP A 17 -8.55 -1.90 -47.06
N ALA A 18 -9.12 -2.22 -48.21
CA ALA A 18 -10.41 -2.84 -48.42
C ALA A 18 -10.40 -4.32 -47.99
N ALA A 19 -11.52 -4.74 -47.45
CA ALA A 19 -11.81 -6.09 -47.04
C ALA A 19 -11.78 -7.10 -48.21
N HIS A 20 -11.10 -8.24 -48.03
CA HIS A 20 -11.38 -9.47 -48.73
C HIS A 20 -11.70 -10.55 -47.69
N ALA A 21 -13.01 -10.92 -47.66
CA ALA A 21 -13.47 -12.06 -46.89
C ALA A 21 -13.04 -13.36 -47.60
N GLN A 22 -12.12 -14.10 -46.97
CA GLN A 22 -11.87 -15.51 -47.30
C GLN A 22 -12.32 -16.37 -46.12
N ASN A 23 -13.37 -17.15 -46.39
CA ASN A 23 -13.87 -18.23 -45.53
C ASN A 23 -12.76 -19.30 -45.36
N THR A 24 -12.07 -19.30 -44.22
CA THR A 24 -11.25 -20.42 -43.80
C THR A 24 -11.87 -21.04 -42.56
N ARG A 25 -12.33 -22.27 -42.64
CA ARG A 25 -12.74 -23.08 -41.49
C ARG A 25 -11.53 -23.23 -40.55
N MET A 26 -11.50 -22.48 -39.47
CA MET A 26 -10.55 -22.68 -38.39
C MET A 26 -10.89 -23.97 -37.63
N SER A 27 -9.90 -24.82 -37.43
CA SER A 27 -10.05 -26.05 -36.68
C SER A 27 -10.31 -25.74 -35.20
N MET A 28 -11.07 -26.57 -34.50
CA MET A 28 -11.48 -26.39 -33.09
C MET A 28 -10.30 -26.27 -32.11
N SER A 29 -9.07 -26.61 -32.50
CA SER A 29 -7.86 -26.46 -31.68
C SER A 29 -7.37 -25.01 -31.55
N SER A 30 -7.71 -24.12 -32.50
CA SER A 30 -7.27 -22.72 -32.48
C SER A 30 -8.17 -21.80 -31.62
N VAL A 31 -9.41 -22.20 -31.37
CA VAL A 31 -10.36 -21.39 -30.57
C VAL A 31 -10.01 -21.43 -29.07
N ASN A 32 -9.52 -22.59 -28.58
CA ASN A 32 -9.09 -22.73 -27.18
C ASN A 32 -7.80 -21.95 -26.86
N SER A 33 -6.90 -21.76 -27.84
CA SER A 33 -5.66 -20.99 -27.63
C SER A 33 -5.88 -19.48 -27.62
N VAL A 34 -6.85 -18.98 -28.37
CA VAL A 34 -7.16 -17.55 -28.44
C VAL A 34 -7.86 -17.06 -27.15
N ALA A 35 -8.78 -17.87 -26.59
CA ALA A 35 -9.46 -17.50 -25.33
C ALA A 35 -8.50 -17.50 -24.14
N ALA A 36 -7.57 -18.46 -24.07
CA ALA A 36 -6.53 -18.49 -23.02
C ALA A 36 -5.52 -17.34 -23.16
N ALA A 37 -5.15 -16.98 -24.40
CA ALA A 37 -4.18 -15.91 -24.68
C ALA A 37 -4.73 -14.49 -24.34
N THR A 38 -6.06 -14.32 -24.29
CA THR A 38 -6.68 -13.00 -23.98
C THR A 38 -6.76 -12.74 -22.47
N ILE A 39 -6.62 -13.76 -21.62
CA ILE A 39 -6.85 -13.71 -20.18
C ILE A 39 -5.54 -13.75 -19.38
N LEU A 40 -4.54 -14.45 -19.90
CA LEU A 40 -3.24 -14.56 -19.25
C LEU A 40 -2.24 -13.71 -20.04
N PRO A 41 -1.58 -12.73 -19.42
CA PRO A 41 -0.45 -12.05 -20.04
C PRO A 41 0.60 -13.11 -20.42
N THR A 42 1.26 -12.95 -21.57
CA THR A 42 2.32 -13.82 -22.09
C THR A 42 3.54 -13.97 -21.16
N LYS A 43 3.48 -13.38 -19.98
CA LYS A 43 4.49 -13.44 -18.93
C LYS A 43 4.35 -14.75 -18.15
N GLN A 44 5.39 -15.55 -18.08
CA GLN A 44 5.43 -16.78 -17.28
C GLN A 44 5.00 -16.52 -15.83
N LEU A 45 4.11 -17.37 -15.30
CA LEU A 45 3.76 -17.40 -13.89
C LEU A 45 5.04 -17.65 -13.06
N ASN A 46 5.33 -16.77 -12.11
CA ASN A 46 6.46 -16.97 -11.21
C ASN A 46 6.04 -17.89 -10.05
N LEU A 47 5.84 -19.18 -10.36
CA LEU A 47 5.47 -20.22 -9.40
C LEU A 47 6.54 -20.49 -8.33
N ASN A 48 7.80 -20.03 -8.57
CA ASN A 48 8.89 -20.11 -7.58
C ASN A 48 8.73 -19.10 -6.44
N SER A 49 7.75 -18.19 -6.50
CA SER A 49 7.40 -17.39 -5.35
C SER A 49 6.74 -18.31 -4.31
N GLN A 50 7.37 -18.47 -3.17
CA GLN A 50 6.82 -19.23 -2.04
C GLN A 50 5.48 -18.61 -1.65
N ILE A 51 4.38 -19.31 -1.92
CA ILE A 51 3.02 -18.89 -1.58
C ILE A 51 2.66 -19.64 -0.32
N ASP A 52 2.67 -18.94 0.83
CA ASP A 52 2.44 -19.55 2.14
C ASP A 52 0.97 -19.95 2.38
N ASN A 53 0.05 -19.34 1.63
CA ASN A 53 -1.36 -19.69 1.69
C ASN A 53 -1.65 -20.87 0.74
N PRO A 54 -2.10 -22.05 1.28
CA PRO A 54 -2.29 -23.26 0.47
C PRO A 54 -3.40 -23.11 -0.59
N VAL A 55 -4.41 -22.28 -0.34
CA VAL A 55 -5.49 -22.01 -1.30
C VAL A 55 -4.99 -21.13 -2.45
N GLU A 56 -4.17 -20.12 -2.17
CA GLU A 56 -3.51 -19.33 -3.22
C GLU A 56 -2.53 -20.18 -4.03
N ALA A 57 -1.77 -21.05 -3.37
CA ALA A 57 -0.86 -21.97 -4.07
C ALA A 57 -1.62 -22.94 -5.00
N ALA A 58 -2.74 -23.47 -4.55
CA ALA A 58 -3.59 -24.34 -5.38
C ALA A 58 -4.23 -23.57 -6.55
N LEU A 59 -4.68 -22.34 -6.33
CA LEU A 59 -5.16 -21.45 -7.38
C LEU A 59 -4.08 -21.21 -8.44
N ALA A 60 -2.84 -20.93 -8.02
CA ALA A 60 -1.71 -20.74 -8.91
C ALA A 60 -1.43 -21.99 -9.76
N ARG A 61 -1.44 -23.18 -9.15
CA ARG A 61 -1.27 -24.46 -9.89
C ARG A 61 -2.42 -24.72 -10.87
N ALA A 62 -3.66 -24.44 -10.48
CA ALA A 62 -4.80 -24.59 -11.37
C ALA A 62 -4.70 -23.67 -12.60
N LEU A 63 -4.33 -22.41 -12.41
CA LEU A 63 -4.13 -21.45 -13.50
C LEU A 63 -2.96 -21.82 -14.40
N ASP A 64 -1.85 -22.29 -13.83
CA ASP A 64 -0.69 -22.75 -14.59
C ASP A 64 -1.02 -24.00 -15.42
N ALA A 65 -1.66 -25.00 -14.82
CA ALA A 65 -2.12 -26.19 -15.53
C ALA A 65 -3.05 -25.83 -16.69
N TRP A 66 -3.96 -24.89 -16.49
CA TRP A 66 -4.84 -24.41 -17.55
C TRP A 66 -4.08 -23.70 -18.67
N ALA A 67 -3.15 -22.81 -18.35
CA ALA A 67 -2.31 -22.11 -19.31
C ALA A 67 -1.48 -23.09 -20.19
N GLN A 68 -1.11 -24.24 -19.63
CA GLN A 68 -0.39 -25.31 -20.32
C GLN A 68 -1.34 -26.29 -21.08
N GLY A 69 -2.63 -26.02 -21.13
CA GLY A 69 -3.65 -26.86 -21.79
C GLY A 69 -4.13 -28.05 -20.95
N GLY A 70 -3.68 -28.18 -19.71
CA GLY A 70 -4.04 -29.25 -18.77
C GLY A 70 -5.38 -29.01 -18.06
N LEU A 71 -6.47 -28.83 -18.80
CA LEU A 71 -7.79 -28.48 -18.27
C LEU A 71 -8.31 -29.46 -17.21
N LYS A 72 -8.06 -30.78 -17.39
CA LYS A 72 -8.45 -31.78 -16.36
C LYS A 72 -7.68 -31.57 -15.06
N GLN A 73 -6.39 -31.27 -15.13
CA GLN A 73 -5.54 -31.03 -13.97
C GLN A 73 -5.97 -29.76 -13.26
N ALA A 74 -6.26 -28.67 -14.00
CA ALA A 74 -6.76 -27.40 -13.43
C ALA A 74 -8.06 -27.61 -12.62
N ILE A 75 -9.01 -28.37 -13.16
CA ILE A 75 -10.27 -28.71 -12.47
C ILE A 75 -9.99 -29.53 -11.21
N SER A 76 -9.10 -30.56 -11.29
CA SER A 76 -8.74 -31.41 -10.17
C SER A 76 -8.10 -30.63 -9.01
N GLU A 77 -7.22 -29.64 -9.30
CA GLU A 77 -6.63 -28.77 -8.27
C GLU A 77 -7.70 -27.93 -7.54
N LEU A 78 -8.68 -27.41 -8.28
CA LEU A 78 -9.78 -26.67 -7.67
C LEU A 78 -10.72 -27.59 -6.88
N ASP A 79 -11.04 -28.79 -7.38
CA ASP A 79 -11.87 -29.76 -6.69
C ASP A 79 -11.27 -30.14 -5.33
N ALA A 80 -9.97 -30.50 -5.31
CA ALA A 80 -9.25 -30.81 -4.08
C ALA A 80 -9.17 -29.64 -3.09
N THR A 81 -9.15 -28.40 -3.61
CA THR A 81 -9.16 -27.19 -2.78
C THR A 81 -10.54 -26.95 -2.19
N LEU A 82 -11.59 -27.08 -2.98
CA LEU A 82 -12.98 -26.86 -2.57
C LEU A 82 -13.49 -27.94 -1.62
N GLU A 83 -12.98 -29.16 -1.69
CA GLU A 83 -13.25 -30.20 -0.71
C GLU A 83 -12.81 -29.79 0.72
N LYS A 84 -11.64 -29.14 0.82
CA LYS A 84 -11.09 -28.63 2.10
C LYS A 84 -11.63 -27.26 2.50
N THR A 85 -12.05 -26.45 1.51
CA THR A 85 -12.47 -25.06 1.68
C THR A 85 -13.76 -24.81 0.91
N PRO A 86 -14.90 -25.43 1.30
CA PRO A 86 -16.14 -25.42 0.53
C PRO A 86 -16.79 -24.04 0.44
N ASN A 87 -16.43 -23.11 1.30
CA ASN A 87 -16.92 -21.72 1.28
C ASN A 87 -16.00 -20.74 0.51
N PHE A 88 -15.02 -21.24 -0.27
CA PHE A 88 -14.17 -20.43 -1.13
C PHE A 88 -14.88 -20.09 -2.45
N ARG A 89 -15.62 -18.98 -2.47
CA ARG A 89 -16.50 -18.57 -3.59
C ARG A 89 -15.75 -18.39 -4.90
N LEU A 90 -14.56 -17.77 -4.89
CA LEU A 90 -13.75 -17.61 -6.11
C LEU A 90 -13.35 -18.97 -6.71
N GLY A 91 -13.02 -19.95 -5.88
CA GLY A 91 -12.72 -21.31 -6.34
C GLY A 91 -13.90 -21.93 -7.11
N HIS A 92 -15.13 -21.77 -6.59
CA HIS A 92 -16.34 -22.25 -7.27
C HIS A 92 -16.58 -21.53 -8.61
N LEU A 93 -16.36 -20.20 -8.67
CA LEU A 93 -16.49 -19.43 -9.91
C LEU A 93 -15.50 -19.96 -10.96
N LEU A 94 -14.23 -20.04 -10.63
CA LEU A 94 -13.19 -20.51 -11.55
C LEU A 94 -13.41 -21.96 -11.99
N ARG A 95 -13.85 -22.84 -11.08
CA ARG A 95 -14.24 -24.20 -11.42
C ARG A 95 -15.38 -24.23 -12.44
N GLY A 96 -16.38 -23.38 -12.26
CA GLY A 96 -17.50 -23.22 -13.22
C GLY A 96 -17.01 -22.79 -14.59
N ASP A 97 -16.12 -21.80 -14.65
CA ASP A 97 -15.52 -21.32 -15.91
C ASP A 97 -14.71 -22.41 -16.63
N LEU A 98 -13.91 -23.19 -15.89
CA LEU A 98 -13.16 -24.33 -16.45
C LEU A 98 -14.08 -25.45 -16.97
N LEU A 99 -15.20 -25.71 -16.30
CA LEU A 99 -16.21 -26.66 -16.77
C LEU A 99 -16.92 -26.17 -18.04
N MET A 100 -17.19 -24.88 -18.14
CA MET A 100 -17.73 -24.28 -19.38
C MET A 100 -16.74 -24.41 -20.54
N ALA A 101 -15.43 -24.13 -20.28
CA ALA A 101 -14.36 -24.36 -21.26
C ALA A 101 -14.30 -25.83 -21.71
N LYS A 102 -14.40 -26.78 -20.78
CA LYS A 102 -14.44 -28.21 -21.08
C LYS A 102 -15.64 -28.60 -21.97
N ALA A 103 -16.76 -27.92 -21.81
CA ALA A 103 -17.96 -28.11 -22.63
C ALA A 103 -17.91 -27.38 -23.98
N GLY A 104 -16.78 -26.74 -24.35
CA GLY A 104 -16.64 -25.95 -25.57
C GLY A 104 -17.48 -24.68 -25.60
N LYS A 105 -17.94 -24.21 -24.42
CA LYS A 105 -18.70 -22.98 -24.31
C LYS A 105 -17.76 -21.79 -24.03
N PRO A 106 -18.10 -20.57 -24.54
CA PRO A 106 -17.27 -19.41 -24.27
C PRO A 106 -17.21 -19.14 -22.77
N ILE A 107 -16.00 -18.90 -22.26
CA ILE A 107 -15.76 -18.42 -20.91
C ILE A 107 -16.05 -16.93 -20.93
N SER A 108 -17.01 -16.51 -20.16
CA SER A 108 -17.45 -15.14 -20.12
C SER A 108 -16.86 -14.43 -18.90
N PHE A 109 -15.55 -14.11 -18.95
CA PHE A 109 -14.99 -13.12 -18.01
C PHE A 109 -15.57 -11.73 -18.23
N ASP A 110 -16.15 -11.48 -19.41
CA ASP A 110 -16.84 -10.26 -19.80
C ASP A 110 -18.29 -10.59 -20.17
N ALA A 111 -18.98 -11.34 -19.32
CA ALA A 111 -20.34 -11.69 -19.62
C ALA A 111 -21.29 -10.54 -19.37
N SER A 112 -21.67 -9.95 -20.43
CA SER A 112 -23.07 -9.61 -20.66
C SER A 112 -23.97 -10.84 -20.44
N PHE A 113 -24.11 -11.34 -19.22
CA PHE A 113 -25.29 -12.11 -18.85
C PHE A 113 -26.48 -11.17 -19.03
N GLY A 114 -27.37 -11.58 -19.92
CA GLY A 114 -28.43 -10.78 -20.48
C GLY A 114 -29.07 -9.81 -19.51
N THR A 115 -29.45 -8.68 -20.02
CA THR A 115 -29.98 -7.46 -19.43
C THR A 115 -31.12 -7.58 -18.38
N LYS A 116 -31.37 -8.76 -17.82
CA LYS A 116 -32.42 -9.03 -16.83
C LYS A 116 -31.98 -9.43 -15.45
N ALA A 117 -30.69 -9.62 -15.18
CA ALA A 117 -30.16 -9.96 -13.82
C ALA A 117 -29.30 -8.85 -13.23
N ARG A 118 -29.74 -7.60 -13.26
CA ARG A 118 -29.28 -6.55 -12.33
C ARG A 118 -29.95 -6.78 -10.98
N SER A 119 -29.53 -7.82 -10.29
CA SER A 119 -29.93 -8.14 -8.92
C SER A 119 -28.66 -8.13 -8.06
N ALA A 120 -28.81 -8.22 -6.74
CA ALA A 120 -27.74 -8.30 -5.73
C ALA A 120 -26.61 -9.31 -6.04
N ASN A 121 -26.81 -10.21 -7.00
CA ASN A 121 -25.82 -11.17 -7.50
C ASN A 121 -24.78 -10.55 -8.45
N ALA A 122 -25.08 -9.43 -9.13
CA ALA A 122 -24.13 -8.77 -10.03
C ALA A 122 -22.96 -8.17 -9.27
N ASP A 123 -23.23 -7.49 -8.15
CA ASP A 123 -22.20 -6.89 -7.29
C ASP A 123 -21.30 -7.96 -6.66
N ASN A 124 -21.89 -9.13 -6.30
CA ASN A 124 -21.13 -10.26 -5.78
C ASN A 124 -20.21 -10.87 -6.85
N LEU A 125 -20.63 -10.94 -8.10
CA LEU A 125 -19.85 -11.48 -9.20
C LEU A 125 -18.71 -10.53 -9.60
N GLU A 126 -18.96 -9.23 -9.64
CA GLU A 126 -17.94 -8.21 -9.87
C GLU A 126 -16.85 -8.26 -8.77
N GLY A 127 -17.25 -8.36 -7.51
CA GLY A 127 -16.32 -8.52 -6.40
C GLY A 127 -15.44 -9.79 -6.51
N LEU A 128 -15.99 -10.91 -6.98
CA LEU A 128 -15.20 -12.14 -7.22
C LEU A 128 -14.23 -11.99 -8.40
N ARG A 129 -14.61 -11.25 -9.44
CA ARG A 129 -13.71 -10.93 -10.57
C ARG A 129 -12.57 -10.02 -10.15
N ASP A 130 -12.85 -9.01 -9.34
CA ASP A 130 -11.82 -8.14 -8.75
C ASP A 130 -10.86 -8.96 -7.88
N GLU A 131 -11.39 -9.89 -7.10
CA GLU A 131 -10.56 -10.81 -6.30
C GLU A 131 -9.66 -11.68 -7.20
N ALA A 132 -10.23 -12.26 -8.26
CA ALA A 132 -9.46 -13.04 -9.24
C ALA A 132 -8.32 -12.20 -9.82
N ARG A 133 -8.61 -10.97 -10.25
CA ARG A 133 -7.63 -10.06 -10.85
C ARG A 133 -6.46 -9.80 -9.89
N VAL A 134 -6.70 -9.35 -8.66
CA VAL A 134 -5.61 -8.99 -7.72
C VAL A 134 -4.79 -10.21 -7.30
N ARG A 135 -5.43 -11.40 -7.18
CA ARG A 135 -4.70 -12.65 -6.87
C ARG A 135 -3.84 -13.13 -8.03
N ILE A 136 -4.36 -13.02 -9.27
CA ILE A 136 -3.61 -13.36 -10.49
C ILE A 136 -2.45 -12.39 -10.68
N GLU A 137 -2.67 -11.08 -10.56
CA GLU A 137 -1.61 -10.08 -10.67
C GLU A 137 -0.46 -10.32 -9.68
N ARG A 138 -0.76 -10.78 -8.47
CA ARG A 138 0.27 -11.14 -7.49
C ARG A 138 1.17 -12.27 -7.98
N LEU A 139 0.64 -13.25 -8.72
CA LEU A 139 1.41 -14.37 -9.25
C LEU A 139 2.43 -13.95 -10.32
N TYR A 140 2.15 -12.86 -11.04
CA TYR A 140 3.04 -12.30 -12.06
C TYR A 140 4.03 -11.28 -11.51
N ASN A 141 3.73 -10.66 -10.36
CA ASN A 141 4.46 -9.50 -9.83
C ASN A 141 5.16 -9.83 -8.49
N ALA A 142 6.07 -10.78 -8.47
CA ALA A 142 6.83 -11.17 -7.28
C ALA A 142 7.97 -10.16 -6.93
N HIS A 143 7.73 -8.85 -7.04
CA HIS A 143 8.76 -7.82 -6.79
C HIS A 143 9.22 -7.73 -5.33
N SER A 144 8.39 -8.13 -4.39
CA SER A 144 8.59 -7.93 -2.95
C SER A 144 9.84 -8.59 -2.34
N ARG A 145 10.50 -9.51 -3.06
CA ARG A 145 11.71 -10.19 -2.57
C ARG A 145 13.03 -9.55 -3.01
N GLN A 146 13.01 -8.86 -4.15
CA GLN A 146 14.21 -8.25 -4.75
C GLN A 146 14.21 -6.73 -4.59
N TYR A 147 13.08 -6.15 -4.21
CA TYR A 147 12.87 -4.72 -4.09
C TYR A 147 12.40 -4.37 -2.68
N LEU A 148 12.67 -3.14 -2.25
CA LEU A 148 12.27 -2.62 -0.95
C LEU A 148 11.20 -1.54 -1.13
N PRO A 149 10.20 -1.48 -0.22
CA PRO A 149 9.14 -0.48 -0.31
C PRO A 149 9.65 0.90 0.09
N THR A 150 9.31 1.92 -0.69
CA THR A 150 9.70 3.31 -0.41
C THR A 150 9.03 3.85 0.85
N GLN A 151 7.88 3.30 1.21
CA GLN A 151 7.13 3.71 2.40
C GLN A 151 7.79 3.31 3.72
N LEU A 152 8.83 2.46 3.69
CA LEU A 152 9.55 1.99 4.87
C LEU A 152 11.06 2.14 4.65
N LEU A 153 11.65 3.25 5.12
CA LEU A 153 13.06 3.56 4.91
C LEU A 153 13.95 3.16 6.10
N GLN A 154 13.40 3.11 7.32
CA GLN A 154 14.13 2.63 8.49
C GLN A 154 13.18 2.13 9.57
N MET A 155 13.54 1.03 10.20
CA MET A 155 12.87 0.46 11.36
C MET A 155 13.66 0.77 12.63
N ALA A 156 12.96 1.20 13.68
CA ALA A 156 13.58 1.36 14.99
C ALA A 156 13.88 -0.02 15.63
N PRO A 157 14.89 -0.14 16.50
CA PRO A 157 15.30 -1.44 17.08
C PRO A 157 14.17 -2.21 17.78
N GLN A 158 13.24 -1.51 18.42
CA GLN A 158 12.09 -2.12 19.10
C GLN A 158 10.98 -2.61 18.15
N GLN A 159 11.03 -2.28 16.87
CA GLN A 159 10.08 -2.70 15.87
C GLN A 159 10.56 -4.02 15.26
N SER A 160 10.15 -5.16 15.81
CA SER A 160 10.53 -6.47 15.27
C SER A 160 9.97 -6.69 13.86
N HIS A 161 8.75 -6.22 13.62
CA HIS A 161 8.05 -6.31 12.33
C HIS A 161 7.30 -5.01 12.01
N VAL A 162 7.05 -4.79 10.71
CA VAL A 162 6.18 -3.74 10.18
C VAL A 162 5.22 -4.36 9.18
N LEU A 163 3.96 -3.94 9.23
CA LEU A 163 2.91 -4.33 8.29
C LEU A 163 2.72 -3.22 7.25
N LEU A 164 2.75 -3.55 5.96
CA LEU A 164 2.53 -2.58 4.87
C LEU A 164 1.34 -3.05 4.02
N MET A 165 0.29 -2.24 3.96
CA MET A 165 -0.88 -2.50 3.13
C MET A 165 -0.79 -1.75 1.80
N ASP A 166 -0.89 -2.49 0.70
CA ASP A 166 -1.09 -1.99 -0.66
C ASP A 166 -2.58 -2.07 -1.01
N GLY A 167 -3.23 -0.91 -1.08
CA GLY A 167 -4.67 -0.83 -1.34
C GLY A 167 -5.04 -1.26 -2.76
N GLU A 168 -4.23 -0.94 -3.77
CA GLU A 168 -4.48 -1.32 -5.15
C GLU A 168 -4.37 -2.82 -5.36
N LYS A 169 -3.34 -3.43 -4.77
CA LYS A 169 -3.09 -4.87 -4.90
C LYS A 169 -3.85 -5.72 -3.89
N SER A 170 -4.58 -5.10 -2.94
CA SER A 170 -5.28 -5.82 -1.85
C SER A 170 -4.35 -6.79 -1.12
N ARG A 171 -3.13 -6.31 -0.77
CA ARG A 171 -2.10 -7.12 -0.10
C ARG A 171 -1.62 -6.43 1.17
N LEU A 172 -1.35 -7.25 2.19
CA LEU A 172 -0.72 -6.84 3.43
C LEU A 172 0.61 -7.59 3.56
N TYR A 173 1.71 -6.86 3.40
CA TYR A 173 3.08 -7.37 3.47
C TYR A 173 3.60 -7.31 4.89
N VAL A 174 4.40 -8.30 5.28
CA VAL A 174 5.13 -8.34 6.54
C VAL A 174 6.61 -8.18 6.27
N PHE A 175 7.23 -7.19 6.90
CA PHE A 175 8.66 -6.98 6.89
C PHE A 175 9.24 -7.18 8.29
N LYS A 176 10.37 -7.88 8.38
CA LYS A 176 11.15 -8.06 9.59
C LYS A 176 12.27 -7.03 9.65
N ASN A 177 12.59 -6.59 10.85
CA ASN A 177 13.72 -5.71 11.12
C ASN A 177 15.06 -6.48 11.03
N ASN A 178 15.93 -6.03 10.14
CA ASN A 178 17.31 -6.49 10.07
C ASN A 178 18.22 -5.29 10.26
N ALA A 179 18.53 -4.97 11.52
CA ALA A 179 19.37 -3.82 11.89
C ALA A 179 18.90 -2.49 11.25
N GLY A 180 17.60 -2.24 11.30
CA GLY A 180 16.96 -1.05 10.72
C GLY A 180 16.53 -1.21 9.26
N THR A 181 17.05 -2.18 8.52
CA THR A 181 16.69 -2.46 7.12
C THR A 181 15.52 -3.45 7.06
N PRO A 182 14.46 -3.16 6.30
CA PRO A 182 13.34 -4.09 6.15
C PRO A 182 13.74 -5.31 5.33
N THR A 183 13.37 -6.50 5.80
CA THR A 183 13.51 -7.75 5.06
C THR A 183 12.11 -8.37 4.89
N TYR A 184 11.74 -8.67 3.65
CA TYR A 184 10.47 -9.32 3.34
C TYR A 184 10.34 -10.68 4.04
N VAL A 185 9.18 -10.93 4.66
CA VAL A 185 8.85 -12.20 5.30
C VAL A 185 7.77 -12.93 4.51
N THR A 186 6.59 -12.33 4.39
CA THR A 186 5.42 -12.91 3.72
C THR A 186 4.43 -11.82 3.33
N ASP A 187 3.39 -12.18 2.61
CA ASP A 187 2.27 -11.30 2.29
C ASP A 187 0.94 -12.06 2.30
N PHE A 188 -0.14 -11.35 2.62
CA PHE A 188 -1.48 -11.88 2.73
C PHE A 188 -2.46 -11.11 1.84
N TYR A 189 -3.42 -11.81 1.25
CA TYR A 189 -4.56 -11.16 0.63
C TYR A 189 -5.43 -10.51 1.69
N VAL A 190 -5.89 -9.28 1.44
CA VAL A 190 -6.77 -8.54 2.33
C VAL A 190 -7.91 -7.89 1.58
N ALA A 191 -9.06 -7.80 2.26
CA ALA A 191 -10.14 -6.91 1.84
C ALA A 191 -10.08 -5.60 2.64
N MET A 192 -10.55 -4.52 2.05
CA MET A 192 -10.56 -3.17 2.62
C MET A 192 -11.91 -2.48 2.41
N GLY A 193 -11.99 -1.21 2.76
CA GLY A 193 -13.19 -0.39 2.67
C GLY A 193 -13.83 -0.42 1.27
N LYS A 194 -15.17 -0.56 1.21
CA LYS A 194 -15.97 -0.60 -0.03
C LYS A 194 -15.68 0.56 -0.97
N LYS A 195 -15.36 1.72 -0.43
CA LYS A 195 -15.03 2.94 -1.19
C LYS A 195 -13.51 3.19 -1.31
N GLY A 196 -12.71 2.14 -1.11
CA GLY A 196 -11.25 2.19 -1.21
C GLY A 196 -10.58 2.81 0.02
N THR A 197 -9.52 3.54 -0.22
CA THR A 197 -8.71 4.20 0.81
C THR A 197 -9.10 5.67 0.99
N ASP A 198 -8.32 6.42 1.81
CA ASP A 198 -8.48 7.85 2.09
C ASP A 198 -9.69 8.18 2.97
N LYS A 199 -9.78 7.49 4.11
CA LYS A 199 -10.80 7.74 5.13
C LYS A 199 -10.68 9.16 5.69
N SER A 200 -11.81 9.88 5.71
CA SER A 200 -11.88 11.25 6.22
C SER A 200 -12.87 11.43 7.36
N ARG A 201 -13.92 10.61 7.44
CA ARG A 201 -14.99 10.72 8.45
C ARG A 201 -15.57 9.35 8.80
N GLU A 202 -16.28 9.30 9.91
CA GLU A 202 -17.00 8.09 10.32
C GLU A 202 -18.04 7.69 9.27
N GLY A 203 -18.23 6.37 9.05
CA GLY A 203 -19.22 5.83 8.13
C GLY A 203 -18.94 6.02 6.64
N ASP A 204 -17.78 6.58 6.24
CA ASP A 204 -17.44 6.79 4.83
C ASP A 204 -17.05 5.52 4.06
N GLN A 205 -16.96 4.38 4.74
CA GLN A 205 -16.63 3.06 4.19
C GLN A 205 -15.26 3.01 3.52
N ARG A 206 -14.31 3.82 4.00
CA ARG A 206 -12.93 3.90 3.51
C ARG A 206 -11.94 3.41 4.56
N THR A 207 -10.85 2.83 4.10
CA THR A 207 -9.68 2.52 4.92
C THR A 207 -8.77 3.76 4.99
N PRO A 208 -8.24 4.16 6.16
CA PRO A 208 -7.40 5.35 6.25
C PRO A 208 -6.06 5.16 5.54
N LEU A 209 -5.42 6.27 5.19
CA LEU A 209 -4.04 6.32 4.69
C LEU A 209 -3.14 6.90 5.76
N GLY A 210 -2.00 6.26 6.00
CA GLY A 210 -1.06 6.76 7.00
C GLY A 210 -0.17 5.69 7.60
N VAL A 211 0.50 6.08 8.67
CA VAL A 211 1.33 5.20 9.51
C VAL A 211 0.67 5.12 10.88
N TYR A 212 0.29 3.92 11.27
CA TYR A 212 -0.44 3.60 12.49
C TYR A 212 0.33 2.59 13.31
N ASN A 213 -0.08 2.37 14.57
CA ASN A 213 0.39 1.27 15.41
C ASN A 213 -0.77 0.38 15.81
N VAL A 214 -0.51 -0.91 15.97
CA VAL A 214 -1.46 -1.82 16.61
C VAL A 214 -1.49 -1.51 18.10
N ILE A 215 -2.65 -1.10 18.63
CA ILE A 215 -2.76 -0.60 20.01
C ILE A 215 -3.38 -1.59 20.99
N SER A 216 -4.05 -2.61 20.51
CA SER A 216 -4.63 -3.64 21.36
C SER A 216 -4.94 -4.92 20.59
N SER A 217 -5.35 -5.96 21.32
CA SER A 217 -5.88 -7.22 20.78
C SER A 217 -7.24 -7.50 21.42
N ILE A 218 -8.24 -7.81 20.60
CA ILE A 218 -9.58 -8.16 21.05
C ILE A 218 -9.82 -9.63 20.74
N ALA A 219 -10.02 -10.43 21.78
CA ALA A 219 -10.25 -11.85 21.65
C ALA A 219 -11.67 -12.15 21.12
N LYS A 220 -11.85 -13.31 20.47
CA LYS A 220 -13.09 -13.77 19.83
C LYS A 220 -14.31 -13.66 20.75
N GLU A 221 -14.15 -13.99 22.02
CA GLU A 221 -15.22 -14.03 23.02
C GLU A 221 -15.87 -12.65 23.28
N LYS A 222 -15.17 -11.57 22.92
CA LYS A 222 -15.63 -10.19 23.04
C LYS A 222 -16.18 -9.61 21.72
N LEU A 223 -16.23 -10.42 20.68
CA LEU A 223 -16.59 -10.00 19.33
C LEU A 223 -17.76 -10.81 18.80
N THR A 224 -18.52 -10.21 17.87
CA THR A 224 -19.48 -10.95 17.06
C THR A 224 -18.74 -11.77 15.99
N ASP A 225 -19.41 -12.77 15.42
CA ASP A 225 -18.84 -13.65 14.39
C ASP A 225 -18.32 -12.88 13.15
N LEU A 226 -18.81 -11.66 12.94
CA LEU A 226 -18.37 -10.77 11.84
C LEU A 226 -16.85 -10.56 11.79
N TYR A 227 -16.18 -10.60 12.94
CA TYR A 227 -14.74 -10.33 13.10
C TYR A 227 -13.88 -11.60 13.11
N GLY A 228 -14.49 -12.77 13.00
CA GLY A 228 -13.79 -14.05 13.01
C GLY A 228 -13.09 -14.37 14.35
N PRO A 229 -11.83 -14.84 14.32
CA PRO A 229 -11.12 -15.30 15.52
C PRO A 229 -10.58 -14.17 16.40
N GLY A 230 -10.67 -12.91 16.01
CA GLY A 230 -10.17 -11.78 16.78
C GLY A 230 -9.97 -10.50 15.97
N ALA A 231 -9.52 -9.45 16.63
CA ALA A 231 -9.24 -8.18 16.01
C ALA A 231 -8.02 -7.46 16.63
N PHE A 232 -7.30 -6.72 15.82
CA PHE A 232 -6.21 -5.81 16.20
C PHE A 232 -6.59 -4.38 15.84
N PRO A 233 -7.10 -3.58 16.78
CA PRO A 233 -7.30 -2.14 16.58
C PRO A 233 -6.00 -1.40 16.29
N ILE A 234 -6.07 -0.43 15.38
CA ILE A 234 -4.98 0.53 15.12
C ILE A 234 -5.35 1.91 15.68
N ASN A 235 -4.35 2.76 15.93
CA ASN A 235 -4.51 4.10 16.50
C ASN A 235 -5.04 5.14 15.50
N PHE A 236 -6.01 4.76 14.66
CA PHE A 236 -6.73 5.73 13.82
C PHE A 236 -7.85 6.43 14.63
N PRO A 237 -8.02 7.77 14.55
CA PRO A 237 -7.14 8.74 13.88
C PRO A 237 -5.85 9.02 14.67
N ASN A 238 -4.71 9.04 13.96
CA ASN A 238 -3.43 9.43 14.56
C ASN A 238 -3.32 10.98 14.68
N GLU A 239 -2.16 11.48 15.11
CA GLU A 239 -1.90 12.90 15.29
C GLU A 239 -2.05 13.70 13.98
N TRP A 240 -1.55 13.13 12.87
CA TRP A 240 -1.63 13.74 11.55
C TRP A 240 -3.07 13.75 11.01
N ASP A 241 -3.82 12.67 11.20
CA ASP A 241 -5.24 12.62 10.85
C ASP A 241 -6.04 13.72 11.56
N LYS A 242 -5.87 13.84 12.89
CA LYS A 242 -6.52 14.87 13.69
C LYS A 242 -6.16 16.27 13.23
N ARG A 243 -4.88 16.51 12.94
CA ARG A 243 -4.40 17.80 12.43
C ARG A 243 -5.01 18.17 11.08
N THR A 244 -5.22 17.18 10.21
CA THR A 244 -5.81 17.39 8.88
C THR A 244 -7.33 17.28 8.85
N GLY A 245 -7.98 17.24 10.04
CA GLY A 245 -9.44 17.16 10.16
C GLY A 245 -10.02 15.80 9.77
N ARG A 246 -9.21 14.76 9.71
CA ARG A 246 -9.66 13.38 9.48
C ARG A 246 -10.13 12.78 10.80
N GLY A 247 -11.25 12.04 10.74
CA GLY A 247 -11.86 11.49 11.93
C GLY A 247 -12.62 10.20 11.69
N GLY A 248 -13.24 9.71 12.78
CA GLY A 248 -13.91 8.42 12.86
C GLY A 248 -13.22 7.51 13.86
N SER A 249 -13.59 6.23 13.86
CA SER A 249 -13.09 5.25 14.81
C SER A 249 -13.20 3.83 14.23
N GLY A 250 -12.76 2.81 14.99
CA GLY A 250 -13.07 1.41 14.70
C GLY A 250 -12.37 0.82 13.47
N ILE A 251 -11.15 1.25 13.16
CA ILE A 251 -10.35 0.61 12.12
C ILE A 251 -9.50 -0.50 12.73
N TRP A 252 -9.79 -1.73 12.31
CA TRP A 252 -9.18 -2.94 12.85
C TRP A 252 -8.63 -3.82 11.74
N ILE A 253 -7.64 -4.63 12.09
CA ILE A 253 -7.21 -5.79 11.31
C ILE A 253 -7.92 -7.00 11.92
N HIS A 254 -8.74 -7.75 11.14
CA HIS A 254 -9.53 -8.86 11.71
C HIS A 254 -9.77 -9.97 10.68
N GLY A 255 -10.34 -11.08 11.13
CA GLY A 255 -10.71 -12.21 10.30
C GLY A 255 -12.08 -12.06 9.62
N THR A 256 -12.60 -13.16 9.09
CA THR A 256 -13.91 -13.25 8.43
C THR A 256 -14.92 -14.01 9.31
N PRO A 257 -16.23 -13.85 9.08
CA PRO A 257 -17.24 -14.72 9.69
C PRO A 257 -16.93 -16.21 9.48
N SER A 258 -17.31 -17.05 10.40
CA SER A 258 -17.01 -18.49 10.42
C SER A 258 -17.45 -19.24 9.15
N ASN A 259 -18.53 -18.76 8.50
CA ASN A 259 -19.07 -19.32 7.25
C ASN A 259 -18.48 -18.71 5.98
N THR A 260 -17.48 -17.83 6.10
CA THR A 260 -16.90 -17.09 5.00
C THR A 260 -15.40 -17.31 4.95
N TYR A 261 -14.87 -17.88 3.88
CA TYR A 261 -13.43 -18.07 3.72
C TYR A 261 -12.70 -16.74 3.57
N ASN A 262 -13.17 -15.91 2.64
CA ASN A 262 -12.59 -14.61 2.34
C ASN A 262 -13.65 -13.63 1.81
N ARG A 263 -13.26 -12.37 1.66
CA ARG A 263 -14.13 -11.30 1.16
C ARG A 263 -13.53 -10.70 -0.11
N ALA A 264 -14.38 -10.10 -0.98
CA ALA A 264 -13.92 -9.34 -2.13
C ALA A 264 -13.00 -8.18 -1.71
N PRO A 265 -12.09 -7.69 -2.59
CA PRO A 265 -11.10 -6.67 -2.26
C PRO A 265 -11.66 -5.42 -1.59
N ARG A 266 -12.81 -4.94 -2.09
CA ARG A 266 -13.50 -3.74 -1.60
C ARG A 266 -14.85 -4.12 -0.98
N SER A 267 -14.85 -4.61 0.26
CA SER A 267 -16.05 -5.18 0.88
C SER A 267 -16.24 -4.89 2.36
N SER A 268 -15.29 -4.21 3.03
CA SER A 268 -15.43 -3.81 4.44
C SER A 268 -15.96 -2.39 4.58
N ASP A 269 -16.31 -2.00 5.80
CA ASP A 269 -16.70 -0.62 6.11
C ASP A 269 -15.50 0.25 6.54
N GLY A 270 -14.26 -0.23 6.26
CA GLY A 270 -13.01 0.47 6.50
C GLY A 270 -11.91 -0.37 7.14
N CYS A 271 -12.25 -1.51 7.74
CA CYS A 271 -11.29 -2.43 8.33
C CYS A 271 -10.47 -3.18 7.27
N VAL A 272 -9.31 -3.70 7.70
CA VAL A 272 -8.46 -4.61 6.91
C VAL A 272 -8.82 -6.03 7.30
N VAL A 273 -9.34 -6.83 6.35
CA VAL A 273 -9.92 -8.15 6.62
C VAL A 273 -9.10 -9.24 5.95
N LEU A 274 -8.67 -10.23 6.73
CA LEU A 274 -7.95 -11.43 6.28
C LEU A 274 -8.86 -12.66 6.32
N THR A 275 -8.42 -13.77 5.70
CA THR A 275 -8.97 -15.09 6.02
C THR A 275 -8.65 -15.41 7.48
N ASN A 276 -9.43 -16.31 8.11
CA ASN A 276 -9.19 -16.68 9.51
C ASN A 276 -7.84 -17.37 9.72
N ASP A 277 -7.40 -18.18 8.75
CA ASP A 277 -6.08 -18.83 8.77
C ASP A 277 -4.95 -17.80 8.64
N ASP A 278 -5.10 -16.81 7.77
CA ASP A 278 -4.09 -15.76 7.59
C ASP A 278 -4.06 -14.79 8.77
N PHE A 279 -5.21 -14.53 9.41
CA PHE A 279 -5.27 -13.79 10.67
C PHE A 279 -4.49 -14.51 11.78
N ALA A 280 -4.62 -15.82 11.90
CA ALA A 280 -3.85 -16.62 12.87
C ALA A 280 -2.33 -16.59 12.56
N LYS A 281 -1.93 -16.51 11.29
CA LYS A 281 -0.53 -16.39 10.90
C LYS A 281 0.02 -15.00 11.18
N ILE A 282 -0.70 -13.93 10.79
CA ILE A 282 -0.22 -12.55 10.95
C ILE A 282 -0.10 -12.16 12.42
N SER A 283 -0.94 -12.72 13.30
CA SER A 283 -0.90 -12.46 14.75
C SER A 283 0.47 -12.74 15.38
N LYS A 284 1.28 -13.64 14.78
CA LYS A 284 2.64 -13.98 15.23
C LYS A 284 3.65 -12.86 14.99
N TYR A 285 3.33 -11.91 14.13
CA TYR A 285 4.19 -10.77 13.76
C TYR A 285 3.75 -9.46 14.43
N ILE A 286 2.70 -9.52 15.27
CA ILE A 286 2.12 -8.35 15.91
C ILE A 286 2.52 -8.29 17.37
N GLU A 287 3.20 -7.21 17.74
CA GLU A 287 3.49 -6.80 19.11
C GLU A 287 2.68 -5.54 19.42
N ILE A 288 1.81 -5.63 20.42
CA ILE A 288 0.91 -4.52 20.80
C ILE A 288 1.74 -3.32 21.25
N GLY A 289 1.43 -2.14 20.70
CA GLY A 289 2.15 -0.89 20.95
C GLY A 289 3.45 -0.72 20.15
N ALA A 290 3.99 -1.80 19.54
CA ALA A 290 5.29 -1.77 18.86
C ALA A 290 5.23 -2.04 17.36
N THR A 291 4.21 -2.75 16.86
CA THR A 291 4.11 -3.07 15.43
C THR A 291 3.43 -1.95 14.64
N PRO A 292 4.16 -1.26 13.76
CA PRO A 292 3.57 -0.27 12.87
C PRO A 292 2.77 -0.92 11.73
N VAL A 293 1.74 -0.20 11.29
CA VAL A 293 0.89 -0.53 10.15
C VAL A 293 0.87 0.65 9.18
N VAL A 294 1.56 0.51 8.06
CA VAL A 294 1.53 1.50 6.98
C VAL A 294 0.41 1.14 6.02
N ILE A 295 -0.51 2.05 5.77
CA ILE A 295 -1.61 1.85 4.83
C ILE A 295 -1.45 2.86 3.70
N ALA A 296 -1.14 2.37 2.50
CA ALA A 296 -0.94 3.18 1.30
C ALA A 296 -1.97 2.84 0.21
N PRO A 297 -2.32 3.81 -0.67
CA PRO A 297 -3.15 3.51 -1.84
C PRO A 297 -2.45 2.48 -2.74
N GLN A 298 -1.14 2.65 -2.90
CA GLN A 298 -0.23 1.77 -3.63
C GLN A 298 1.15 1.82 -2.97
N LEU A 299 1.89 0.72 -2.99
CA LEU A 299 3.29 0.69 -2.57
C LEU A 299 4.22 0.83 -3.77
N ASP A 300 5.21 1.70 -3.64
CA ASP A 300 6.29 1.85 -4.60
C ASP A 300 7.50 1.04 -4.17
N TRP A 301 8.17 0.41 -5.14
CA TRP A 301 9.24 -0.53 -4.90
C TRP A 301 10.51 -0.11 -5.62
N LEU A 302 11.64 -0.09 -4.91
CA LEU A 302 12.94 0.26 -5.44
C LEU A 302 13.94 -0.90 -5.33
N PRO A 303 14.88 -1.02 -6.29
CA PRO A 303 16.07 -1.84 -6.11
C PRO A 303 16.82 -1.42 -4.84
N PRO A 304 17.50 -2.36 -4.13
CA PRO A 304 18.17 -2.05 -2.85
C PRO A 304 19.09 -0.84 -2.89
N ALA A 305 19.88 -0.67 -3.95
CA ALA A 305 20.80 0.46 -4.08
C ALA A 305 20.05 1.83 -4.18
N GLN A 306 18.95 1.88 -4.92
CA GLN A 306 18.13 3.11 -5.04
C GLN A 306 17.37 3.38 -3.73
N TRP A 307 16.85 2.34 -3.08
CA TRP A 307 16.23 2.45 -1.78
C TRP A 307 17.21 3.01 -0.74
N GLN A 308 18.44 2.47 -0.71
CA GLN A 308 19.50 2.95 0.17
C GLN A 308 19.82 4.43 -0.10
N ALA A 309 19.97 4.81 -1.37
CA ALA A 309 20.22 6.20 -1.74
C ALA A 309 19.07 7.15 -1.32
N THR A 310 17.82 6.71 -1.42
CA THR A 310 16.65 7.47 -0.95
C THR A 310 16.69 7.68 0.55
N ARG A 311 16.96 6.62 1.33
CA ARG A 311 17.11 6.68 2.78
C ARG A 311 18.25 7.64 3.17
N ASP A 312 19.43 7.43 2.60
CA ASP A 312 20.64 8.18 2.95
C ASP A 312 20.50 9.66 2.56
N GLY A 313 19.85 9.97 1.45
CA GLY A 313 19.54 11.34 1.07
C GLY A 313 18.66 12.07 2.09
N PHE A 314 17.66 11.38 2.66
CA PHE A 314 16.85 11.97 3.74
C PHE A 314 17.63 12.06 5.07
N MET A 315 18.46 11.07 5.38
CA MET A 315 19.32 11.11 6.58
C MET A 315 20.26 12.31 6.59
N VAL A 316 20.83 12.69 5.44
CA VAL A 316 21.66 13.91 5.31
C VAL A 316 20.87 15.16 5.74
N THR A 317 19.61 15.29 5.34
CA THR A 317 18.75 16.40 5.76
C THR A 317 18.52 16.44 7.27
N LEU A 318 18.24 15.28 7.85
CA LEU A 318 18.02 15.16 9.30
C LEU A 318 19.29 15.46 10.11
N ASP A 319 20.43 15.01 9.62
CA ASP A 319 21.73 15.29 10.24
C ASP A 319 22.09 16.79 10.15
N GLN A 320 21.77 17.45 9.04
CA GLN A 320 21.98 18.89 8.89
C GLN A 320 21.10 19.68 9.87
N TRP A 321 19.82 19.32 10.00
CA TRP A 321 18.94 19.90 11.03
C TRP A 321 19.50 19.75 12.44
N LYS A 322 20.03 18.56 12.78
CA LYS A 322 20.66 18.27 14.06
C LYS A 322 21.90 19.13 14.27
N GLN A 323 22.77 19.24 13.25
CA GLN A 323 24.01 20.03 13.31
C GLN A 323 23.73 21.51 13.48
N ASP A 324 22.77 22.09 12.72
CA ASP A 324 22.39 23.49 12.85
C ASP A 324 21.87 23.81 14.24
N TRP A 325 21.11 22.87 14.84
CA TRP A 325 20.65 23.05 16.22
C TRP A 325 21.81 22.98 17.23
N GLN A 326 22.74 22.04 17.09
CA GLN A 326 23.87 21.86 18.00
C GLN A 326 24.89 23.00 17.92
N SER A 327 25.10 23.54 16.73
CA SER A 327 26.07 24.67 16.53
C SER A 327 25.46 26.02 16.92
N LEU A 328 24.21 26.06 17.42
CA LEU A 328 23.46 27.30 17.71
C LEU A 328 23.26 28.21 16.49
N ASN A 329 23.39 27.65 15.27
CA ASN A 329 23.04 28.31 14.02
C ASN A 329 21.52 28.45 13.91
N ILE A 330 20.96 29.44 14.62
CA ILE A 330 19.51 29.59 14.73
C ILE A 330 18.83 29.81 13.38
N GLU A 331 19.44 30.52 12.45
CA GLU A 331 18.86 30.78 11.14
C GLU A 331 18.90 29.52 10.27
N GLY A 332 20.01 28.76 10.29
CA GLY A 332 20.09 27.43 9.66
C GLY A 332 19.06 26.47 10.23
N TYR A 333 18.97 26.40 11.58
CA TYR A 333 17.96 25.56 12.25
C TYR A 333 16.52 25.93 11.83
N LEU A 334 16.17 27.21 11.83
CA LEU A 334 14.83 27.69 11.46
C LEU A 334 14.53 27.49 9.96
N ALA A 335 15.56 27.49 9.12
CA ALA A 335 15.42 27.23 7.69
C ALA A 335 14.91 25.81 7.38
N HIS A 336 15.02 24.86 8.30
CA HIS A 336 14.45 23.53 8.17
C HIS A 336 12.92 23.48 8.38
N TYR A 337 12.31 24.54 8.90
CA TYR A 337 10.89 24.58 9.19
C TYR A 337 10.11 25.26 8.04
N SER A 338 8.96 24.68 7.71
CA SER A 338 8.04 25.23 6.71
C SER A 338 7.37 26.51 7.21
N PRO A 339 7.09 27.50 6.36
CA PRO A 339 6.17 28.59 6.69
C PRO A 339 4.79 28.11 7.13
N ASN A 340 4.37 26.92 6.72
CA ASN A 340 3.11 26.27 7.10
C ASN A 340 3.25 25.41 8.38
N PHE A 341 4.38 25.51 9.10
CA PHE A 341 4.60 24.76 10.33
C PHE A 341 3.59 25.14 11.40
N SER A 342 3.10 24.13 12.11
CA SER A 342 2.48 24.36 13.43
C SER A 342 2.70 23.17 14.37
N ALA A 343 2.89 23.47 15.64
CA ALA A 343 3.03 22.50 16.74
C ALA A 343 2.63 23.13 18.05
N ASP A 344 2.05 22.36 18.97
CA ASP A 344 1.70 22.78 20.33
C ASP A 344 0.94 24.13 20.38
N GLY A 345 0.02 24.35 19.45
CA GLY A 345 -0.76 25.58 19.36
C GLY A 345 0.01 26.81 18.84
N LYS A 346 1.27 26.65 18.40
CA LYS A 346 2.09 27.69 17.79
C LYS A 346 2.12 27.54 16.28
N ASP A 347 1.90 28.63 15.57
CA ASP A 347 2.24 28.74 14.14
C ASP A 347 3.74 28.97 13.95
N TYR A 348 4.16 29.08 12.68
CA TYR A 348 5.57 29.29 12.33
C TYR A 348 6.14 30.57 12.96
N ALA A 349 5.43 31.71 12.97
CA ALA A 349 5.90 32.98 13.49
C ALA A 349 6.12 32.90 15.03
N ALA A 350 5.17 32.34 15.74
CA ALA A 350 5.30 32.11 17.19
C ALA A 350 6.41 31.11 17.52
N TRP A 351 6.59 30.07 16.66
CA TRP A 351 7.68 29.12 16.81
C TRP A 351 9.05 29.76 16.62
N VAL A 352 9.23 30.54 15.57
CA VAL A 352 10.48 31.27 15.28
C VAL A 352 10.86 32.18 16.45
N SER A 353 9.91 33.00 16.91
CA SER A 353 10.12 33.89 18.06
C SER A 353 10.54 33.10 19.31
N HIS A 354 9.81 32.03 19.63
CA HIS A 354 10.13 31.17 20.75
C HIS A 354 11.53 30.56 20.66
N LYS A 355 11.89 30.00 19.50
CA LYS A 355 13.20 29.34 19.33
C LYS A 355 14.36 30.32 19.36
N ARG A 356 14.23 31.52 18.80
CA ARG A 356 15.24 32.58 18.90
C ARG A 356 15.46 32.97 20.35
N ASN A 357 14.40 33.21 21.13
CA ASN A 357 14.50 33.58 22.54
C ASN A 357 15.17 32.47 23.38
N VAL A 358 14.76 31.21 23.18
CA VAL A 358 15.33 30.07 23.92
C VAL A 358 16.79 29.83 23.54
N ASN A 359 17.19 29.99 22.28
CA ASN A 359 18.54 29.77 21.81
C ASN A 359 19.53 30.88 22.26
N ALA A 360 19.06 32.13 22.30
CA ALA A 360 19.89 33.27 22.72
C ALA A 360 20.49 33.11 24.13
N LEU A 361 19.86 32.28 24.97
CA LEU A 361 20.27 32.03 26.34
C LEU A 361 21.22 30.82 26.49
N LYS A 362 21.65 30.19 25.38
CA LYS A 362 22.41 28.95 25.37
C LYS A 362 23.85 29.18 24.93
N THR A 363 24.77 28.51 25.59
CA THR A 363 26.21 28.50 25.24
C THR A 363 26.59 27.18 24.55
N PHE A 364 25.81 26.14 24.72
CA PHE A 364 25.94 24.87 23.97
C PHE A 364 24.59 24.15 23.87
N VAL A 365 24.50 23.31 22.86
CA VAL A 365 23.44 22.29 22.68
C VAL A 365 24.12 20.98 22.29
N LYS A 366 23.71 19.88 22.94
CA LYS A 366 24.01 18.50 22.53
C LYS A 366 22.73 17.75 22.31
N LEU A 367 22.67 16.97 21.22
CA LEU A 367 21.49 16.26 20.79
C LEU A 367 21.87 14.86 20.34
N ASP A 368 21.40 13.85 21.06
CA ASP A 368 21.50 12.46 20.65
C ASP A 368 20.13 11.95 20.19
N LEU A 369 20.10 11.36 18.99
CA LEU A 369 18.91 10.78 18.38
C LEU A 369 19.12 9.27 18.28
N THR A 370 18.24 8.50 18.90
CA THR A 370 18.31 7.03 18.92
C THR A 370 16.95 6.44 18.60
N ASN A 371 16.88 5.14 18.41
CA ASN A 371 15.64 4.40 18.18
C ASN A 371 14.77 5.00 17.07
N MET A 372 15.43 5.33 15.94
CA MET A 372 14.84 6.05 14.84
C MET A 372 14.08 5.13 13.91
N SER A 373 12.87 5.55 13.51
CA SER A 373 12.11 4.99 12.38
C SER A 373 11.78 6.07 11.36
N ILE A 374 11.81 5.72 10.07
CA ILE A 374 11.57 6.64 8.95
C ILE A 374 10.58 5.99 7.98
N TYR A 375 9.47 6.68 7.72
CA TYR A 375 8.44 6.26 6.80
C TYR A 375 8.15 7.37 5.78
N ALA A 376 8.12 7.05 4.47
CA ALA A 376 7.42 7.93 3.54
C ALA A 376 5.92 7.84 3.84
N TYR A 377 5.34 8.97 4.27
CA TYR A 377 3.97 9.02 4.75
C TYR A 377 2.98 8.91 3.58
N PRO A 378 2.11 7.89 3.55
CA PRO A 378 1.18 7.70 2.46
C PRO A 378 0.20 8.88 2.31
N GLN A 379 0.03 9.33 1.08
CA GLN A 379 -0.90 10.39 0.69
C GLN A 379 -1.94 9.83 -0.27
N ALA A 380 -3.13 10.41 -0.29
CA ALA A 380 -4.07 10.15 -1.37
C ALA A 380 -3.46 10.60 -2.71
N GLU A 381 -3.66 9.82 -3.76
CA GLU A 381 -3.33 10.29 -5.11
C GLU A 381 -4.09 11.61 -5.37
N GLN A 382 -3.36 12.68 -5.52
CA GLN A 382 -3.93 13.90 -6.05
C GLN A 382 -4.13 13.68 -7.55
N LYS A 383 -5.34 13.21 -7.92
CA LYS A 383 -5.74 13.30 -9.33
C LYS A 383 -5.63 14.77 -9.74
N PRO A 384 -4.93 15.10 -10.84
CA PRO A 384 -4.84 16.47 -11.32
C PRO A 384 -6.28 16.99 -11.49
N ARG A 385 -6.72 17.85 -10.58
CA ARG A 385 -7.96 18.61 -10.78
C ARG A 385 -7.59 19.69 -11.80
N LEU A 386 -8.17 19.61 -12.99
CA LEU A 386 -8.20 20.78 -13.87
C LEU A 386 -8.70 21.96 -13.03
N ALA A 387 -7.89 23.01 -12.99
CA ALA A 387 -8.35 24.25 -12.38
C ALA A 387 -9.63 24.69 -13.09
N SER A 388 -10.54 25.34 -12.36
CA SER A 388 -11.84 25.80 -12.90
C SER A 388 -11.72 26.69 -14.16
N ASN A 389 -10.52 27.18 -14.47
CA ASN A 389 -10.16 27.93 -15.67
C ASN A 389 -9.52 27.09 -16.78
N GLY A 390 -9.47 25.75 -16.67
CA GLY A 390 -8.88 24.86 -17.67
C GLY A 390 -7.34 24.83 -17.70
N ALA A 391 -6.65 25.52 -16.81
CA ALA A 391 -5.20 25.46 -16.71
C ALA A 391 -4.74 24.12 -16.15
N LEU A 392 -3.67 23.54 -16.73
CA LEU A 392 -3.02 22.36 -16.16
C LEU A 392 -2.45 22.72 -14.78
N PRO A 393 -2.61 21.83 -13.77
CA PRO A 393 -2.02 22.05 -12.47
C PRO A 393 -0.50 22.19 -12.62
N THR A 394 0.09 23.12 -11.91
CA THR A 394 1.55 23.25 -11.84
C THR A 394 2.14 21.95 -11.24
N ILE A 395 3.36 21.61 -11.64
CA ILE A 395 4.09 20.41 -11.12
C ILE A 395 4.14 20.41 -9.58
N GLU A 396 4.11 21.57 -8.94
CA GLU A 396 4.06 21.76 -7.48
C GLU A 396 2.77 21.24 -6.83
N ALA A 397 1.66 21.21 -7.57
CA ALA A 397 0.38 20.65 -7.07
C ALA A 397 0.32 19.11 -7.17
N LEU A 398 1.31 18.44 -7.75
CA LEU A 398 1.22 17.04 -8.16
C LEU A 398 1.73 16.02 -7.14
N SER A 399 2.55 16.38 -6.15
CA SER A 399 2.81 15.51 -4.97
C SER A 399 3.68 16.21 -3.93
N THR A 400 3.10 16.59 -2.83
CA THR A 400 3.90 16.90 -1.64
C THR A 400 4.34 15.57 -1.03
N GLN A 401 5.55 15.12 -1.37
CA GLN A 401 6.12 13.97 -0.68
C GLN A 401 6.26 14.30 0.80
N MET A 402 5.89 13.34 1.65
CA MET A 402 6.00 13.52 3.10
C MET A 402 6.82 12.39 3.72
N MET A 403 7.60 12.74 4.74
CA MET A 403 8.27 11.78 5.63
C MET A 403 7.74 11.93 7.04
N MET A 404 7.55 10.81 7.71
CA MET A 404 7.33 10.74 9.16
C MET A 404 8.58 10.13 9.79
N VAL A 405 9.18 10.84 10.72
CA VAL A 405 10.34 10.39 11.49
C VAL A 405 9.96 10.34 12.96
N THR A 406 10.25 9.23 13.62
CA THR A 406 10.09 9.10 15.07
C THR A 406 11.43 8.67 15.68
N PHE A 407 11.86 9.31 16.74
CA PHE A 407 13.12 9.03 17.42
C PHE A 407 13.06 9.37 18.91
N ASP A 408 13.92 8.75 19.69
CA ASP A 408 14.19 9.16 21.06
C ASP A 408 15.23 10.28 21.04
N GLN A 409 14.90 11.42 21.64
CA GLN A 409 15.73 12.60 21.73
C GLN A 409 16.29 12.74 23.16
N ASP A 410 17.61 12.64 23.34
CA ASP A 410 18.32 13.09 24.55
C ASP A 410 18.90 14.49 24.27
N TYR A 411 18.25 15.49 24.82
CA TYR A 411 18.63 16.90 24.65
C TYR A 411 19.30 17.44 25.89
N ARG A 412 20.47 18.09 25.73
CA ARG A 412 21.20 18.79 26.79
C ARG A 412 21.69 20.13 26.30
N SER A 413 21.59 21.14 27.13
CA SER A 413 22.09 22.49 26.87
C SER A 413 22.63 23.12 28.16
N SER A 414 23.21 24.31 28.05
CA SER A 414 23.75 25.05 29.20
C SER A 414 22.74 25.33 30.32
N ASN A 415 21.43 25.31 30.03
CA ASN A 415 20.40 25.68 30.99
C ASN A 415 19.17 24.72 31.01
N ASN A 416 19.20 23.62 30.24
CA ASN A 416 18.12 22.66 30.24
C ASN A 416 18.59 21.29 29.78
N SER A 417 17.93 20.21 30.25
CA SER A 417 18.04 18.84 29.72
C SER A 417 16.68 18.18 29.67
N SER A 418 16.45 17.38 28.67
CA SER A 418 15.19 16.63 28.51
C SER A 418 15.38 15.37 27.66
N LYS A 419 14.60 14.34 27.98
CA LYS A 419 14.48 13.14 27.17
C LYS A 419 13.03 12.99 26.75
N MET A 420 12.80 12.74 25.47
CA MET A 420 11.46 12.51 24.95
C MET A 420 11.51 11.67 23.67
N ARG A 421 10.44 10.94 23.41
CA ARG A 421 10.18 10.38 22.09
C ARG A 421 9.51 11.45 21.23
N LYS A 422 10.15 11.83 20.11
CA LYS A 422 9.66 12.88 19.20
C LYS A 422 9.24 12.29 17.89
N ARG A 423 8.16 12.83 17.33
CA ARG A 423 7.72 12.57 15.96
C ARG A 423 7.75 13.88 15.17
N GLN A 424 8.31 13.82 13.96
CA GLN A 424 8.33 14.93 13.02
C GLN A 424 7.69 14.51 11.72
N TYR A 425 6.93 15.43 11.12
CA TYR A 425 6.42 15.32 9.77
C TYR A 425 7.15 16.34 8.89
N TRP A 426 7.75 15.85 7.82
CA TRP A 426 8.51 16.63 6.85
C TRP A 426 7.78 16.61 5.52
N ALA A 427 7.72 17.74 4.81
CA ALA A 427 7.20 17.85 3.45
C ALA A 427 8.31 18.29 2.50
N LEU A 428 8.30 17.79 1.27
CA LEU A 428 9.20 18.26 0.22
C LEU A 428 8.60 19.52 -0.42
N GLU A 429 9.15 20.68 -0.07
CA GLU A 429 8.71 22.00 -0.57
C GLU A 429 9.82 22.59 -1.43
N HIS A 430 9.52 22.93 -2.70
CA HIS A 430 10.49 23.50 -3.65
C HIS A 430 11.83 22.74 -3.72
N GLY A 431 11.76 21.40 -3.68
CA GLY A 431 12.95 20.53 -3.72
C GLY A 431 13.71 20.40 -2.39
N ASN A 432 13.24 21.02 -1.30
CA ASN A 432 13.84 20.95 0.02
C ASN A 432 12.88 20.33 1.05
N TRP A 433 13.39 19.45 1.89
CA TRP A 433 12.63 18.90 3.00
C TRP A 433 12.44 19.95 4.09
N LYS A 434 11.19 20.17 4.52
CA LYS A 434 10.81 21.11 5.56
C LYS A 434 9.95 20.44 6.62
N ILE A 435 10.22 20.72 7.89
CA ILE A 435 9.39 20.27 9.00
C ILE A 435 8.08 21.05 8.97
N ILE A 436 6.96 20.35 8.83
CA ILE A 436 5.60 20.93 8.83
C ILE A 436 4.88 20.72 10.15
N SER A 437 5.33 19.76 10.97
CA SER A 437 4.82 19.51 12.31
C SER A 437 5.80 18.72 13.13
N GLU A 438 5.81 18.94 14.44
CA GLU A 438 6.48 18.07 15.39
C GLU A 438 5.69 17.97 16.70
N ALA A 439 5.75 16.83 17.36
CA ALA A 439 5.09 16.57 18.64
C ALA A 439 5.86 15.54 19.47
N GLN A 440 5.55 15.43 20.74
CA GLN A 440 5.92 14.27 21.53
C GLN A 440 5.12 13.06 21.03
N ALA A 441 5.79 11.97 20.69
CA ALA A 441 5.11 10.73 20.32
C ALA A 441 4.62 10.01 21.60
N THR A 442 3.35 9.61 21.58
CA THR A 442 2.65 8.96 22.71
C THR A 442 2.35 7.49 22.45
N ASP A 443 3.13 6.87 21.57
CA ASP A 443 2.95 5.44 21.19
C ASP A 443 3.45 4.51 22.29
#